data_94e8d427c7c4fa082833c78b0656049f
#
_entry.id   94e8d427c7c4fa082833c78b0656049f
#
_cell.length_a   1.000
_cell.length_b   1.000
_cell.length_c   1.000
_cell.angle_alpha   90.00
_cell.angle_beta   90.00
_cell.angle_gamma   90.00
#
_symmetry.space_group_name_H-M   'P 1'
#
loop_
_entity.id
_entity.type
_entity.pdbx_description
1 polymer ?
#
loop_
_entity_poly.entity_id
_entity_poly.type
_entity_poly.pdbx_seq_one_letter_code
_entity_poly.pdbx_strand_id
1 'polypeptide(L)'
;GLDHWQQPFELHASSGGAGQHATSLVARGAELPDATRLLVFDDISEIVSAQRAQAWGEVARRLAHEIKNPLTPIQLSAERLEMKLSGKLPDPEQAILAKSVKTIVDQVDAMKRLVNEFRDYARLPAAELHALDLNALVADVLHLYGAENATVPVEAELDPRCPWIAGDAQQLRQVVHNLLQNAQDSTEQARAGALEPVPPVRISTRWSESSRRVRLTVSDSGGGFPSHILQRAFEPYVTTKPRGTGLGLAVVKKIADEHGARIELSNRTENDVVRGAQVSLSFAPEPAVAS
;
A
#
# COMPACT_ATOMS: atom_id res chain seq x y z
N GLY A 1 2.31 52.56 -13.07
CA GLY A 1 2.11 51.10 -13.19
C GLY A 1 1.63 50.58 -11.88
N LEU A 2 0.58 49.78 -11.88
CA LEU A 2 0.11 49.06 -10.68
C LEU A 2 1.24 48.13 -10.22
N ASP A 3 1.78 48.35 -9.00
CA ASP A 3 2.78 47.41 -8.46
C ASP A 3 2.08 46.11 -8.06
N HIS A 4 2.21 45.15 -8.92
CA HIS A 4 1.77 43.76 -8.61
C HIS A 4 2.96 42.98 -8.08
N TRP A 5 2.77 42.34 -6.93
CA TRP A 5 3.75 41.40 -6.42
C TRP A 5 3.09 40.06 -6.11
N GLN A 6 3.87 39.00 -6.20
CA GLN A 6 3.46 37.63 -5.88
C GLN A 6 4.58 36.96 -5.06
N GLN A 7 4.21 36.32 -3.96
CA GLN A 7 5.17 35.62 -3.10
C GLN A 7 4.56 34.31 -2.58
N PRO A 8 5.22 33.17 -2.80
CA PRO A 8 4.86 31.91 -2.16
C PRO A 8 5.35 31.88 -0.72
N PHE A 9 4.60 31.23 0.19
CA PHE A 9 5.00 30.96 1.54
C PHE A 9 4.31 29.73 2.10
N GLU A 10 4.92 29.08 3.09
CA GLU A 10 4.38 27.91 3.78
C GLU A 10 3.90 28.30 5.17
N LEU A 11 2.65 27.99 5.50
CA LEU A 11 2.11 28.12 6.85
C LEU A 11 2.25 26.78 7.56
N HIS A 12 2.95 26.80 8.70
CA HIS A 12 3.04 25.67 9.60
C HIS A 12 2.09 25.91 10.77
N ALA A 13 1.12 25.01 10.99
CA ALA A 13 0.24 25.10 12.15
C ALA A 13 1.06 24.86 13.44
N SER A 14 1.10 25.83 14.33
CA SER A 14 1.88 25.80 15.57
C SER A 14 1.17 25.18 16.78
N SER A 15 0.14 24.38 16.60
CA SER A 15 -0.58 23.70 17.69
C SER A 15 -0.41 22.19 17.63
N GLY A 16 0.17 21.62 18.68
CA GLY A 16 0.56 20.22 18.82
C GLY A 16 -0.56 19.20 18.61
N GLY A 17 -0.54 18.58 17.46
CA GLY A 17 -1.32 17.42 17.09
C GLY A 17 -0.60 16.68 15.96
N ALA A 18 -0.49 15.36 16.04
CA ALA A 18 0.14 14.52 15.03
C ALA A 18 -0.63 14.63 13.71
N GLY A 19 -0.10 15.40 12.74
CA GLY A 19 -0.70 15.62 11.43
C GLY A 19 -0.44 17.05 10.91
N GLN A 20 0.81 17.53 10.96
CA GLN A 20 1.16 18.85 10.41
C GLN A 20 1.15 18.78 8.88
N HIS A 21 0.04 19.16 8.25
CA HIS A 21 0.04 19.54 6.84
C HIS A 21 0.46 21.00 6.74
N ALA A 22 1.66 21.24 6.18
CA ALA A 22 2.07 22.58 5.80
C ALA A 22 1.16 23.06 4.66
N THR A 23 0.46 24.19 4.82
CA THR A 23 -0.36 24.77 3.78
C THR A 23 0.51 25.68 2.93
N SER A 24 0.62 25.37 1.63
CA SER A 24 1.36 26.20 0.67
C SER A 24 0.42 27.25 0.09
N LEU A 25 0.72 28.53 0.37
CA LEU A 25 -0.07 29.66 -0.09
C LEU A 25 0.72 30.54 -1.06
N VAL A 26 0.04 31.14 -2.00
CA VAL A 26 0.56 32.28 -2.80
C VAL A 26 -0.19 33.52 -2.41
N ALA A 27 0.52 34.52 -1.90
CA ALA A 27 -0.03 35.85 -1.70
C ALA A 27 0.23 36.71 -2.95
N ARG A 28 -0.80 37.39 -3.40
CA ARG A 28 -0.74 38.41 -4.46
C ARG A 28 -1.21 39.73 -3.88
N GLY A 29 -0.45 40.79 -4.13
CA GLY A 29 -0.81 42.12 -3.70
C GLY A 29 -0.89 43.11 -4.87
N ALA A 30 -1.84 44.02 -4.77
CA ALA A 30 -1.98 45.14 -5.70
C ALA A 30 -2.38 46.39 -4.93
N GLU A 31 -1.87 47.54 -5.34
CA GLU A 31 -2.30 48.84 -4.84
C GLU A 31 -3.28 49.46 -5.83
N LEU A 32 -4.48 49.81 -5.34
CA LEU A 32 -5.55 50.39 -6.12
C LEU A 32 -5.36 51.93 -6.19
N PRO A 33 -6.04 52.63 -7.16
CA PRO A 33 -5.83 54.08 -7.37
C PRO A 33 -6.18 54.99 -6.17
N ASP A 34 -6.94 54.47 -5.21
CA ASP A 34 -7.35 55.14 -3.98
C ASP A 34 -6.43 54.86 -2.79
N ALA A 35 -5.23 54.32 -3.03
CA ALA A 35 -4.27 53.85 -2.04
C ALA A 35 -4.76 52.66 -1.19
N THR A 36 -5.83 52.02 -1.59
CA THR A 36 -6.31 50.77 -0.99
C THR A 36 -5.38 49.61 -1.44
N ARG A 37 -4.99 48.74 -0.49
CA ARG A 37 -4.21 47.53 -0.81
C ARG A 37 -5.10 46.34 -0.85
N LEU A 38 -5.06 45.62 -1.99
CA LEU A 38 -5.71 44.34 -2.17
C LEU A 38 -4.70 43.21 -1.93
N LEU A 39 -5.06 42.27 -1.07
CA LEU A 39 -4.30 41.03 -0.84
C LEU A 39 -5.19 39.83 -1.15
N VAL A 40 -4.73 38.95 -2.00
CA VAL A 40 -5.39 37.70 -2.35
C VAL A 40 -4.47 36.55 -1.96
N PHE A 41 -5.01 35.54 -1.30
CA PHE A 41 -4.30 34.32 -0.92
C PHE A 41 -4.92 33.14 -1.66
N ASP A 42 -4.11 32.45 -2.44
CA ASP A 42 -4.49 31.23 -3.13
C ASP A 42 -3.84 30.04 -2.40
N ASP A 43 -4.63 29.06 -1.99
CA ASP A 43 -4.12 27.80 -1.50
C ASP A 43 -3.69 26.93 -2.69
N ILE A 44 -2.39 26.72 -2.79
CA ILE A 44 -1.77 25.91 -3.85
C ILE A 44 -1.26 24.56 -3.34
N SER A 45 -1.65 24.14 -2.13
CA SER A 45 -1.16 22.93 -1.48
C SER A 45 -1.39 21.69 -2.35
N GLU A 46 -2.56 21.56 -2.96
CA GLU A 46 -2.88 20.45 -3.86
C GLU A 46 -1.99 20.47 -5.11
N ILE A 47 -1.78 21.65 -5.70
CA ILE A 47 -0.95 21.79 -6.92
C ILE A 47 0.50 21.42 -6.61
N VAL A 48 1.05 21.91 -5.52
CA VAL A 48 2.43 21.63 -5.09
C VAL A 48 2.59 20.14 -4.74
N SER A 49 1.61 19.57 -4.06
CA SER A 49 1.59 18.14 -3.72
C SER A 49 1.56 17.26 -4.98
N ALA A 50 0.68 17.60 -5.94
CA ALA A 50 0.58 16.87 -7.21
C ALA A 50 1.88 16.97 -8.03
N GLN A 51 2.49 18.16 -8.12
CA GLN A 51 3.77 18.33 -8.81
C GLN A 51 4.91 17.56 -8.14
N ARG A 52 4.98 17.58 -6.80
CA ARG A 52 5.97 16.77 -6.05
C ARG A 52 5.75 15.29 -6.28
N ALA A 53 4.50 14.81 -6.23
CA ALA A 53 4.18 13.40 -6.48
C ALA A 53 4.56 12.97 -7.91
N GLN A 54 4.29 13.82 -8.91
CA GLN A 54 4.65 13.56 -10.30
C GLN A 54 6.18 13.50 -10.49
N ALA A 55 6.92 14.49 -9.94
CA ALA A 55 8.37 14.51 -9.99
C ALA A 55 9.00 13.28 -9.30
N TRP A 56 8.50 12.90 -8.13
CA TRP A 56 8.92 11.69 -7.43
C TRP A 56 8.60 10.42 -8.23
N GLY A 57 7.43 10.35 -8.86
CA GLY A 57 7.05 9.22 -9.72
C GLY A 57 8.01 9.02 -10.89
N GLU A 58 8.47 10.11 -11.52
CA GLU A 58 9.45 10.04 -12.62
C GLU A 58 10.83 9.60 -12.13
N VAL A 59 11.31 10.17 -11.02
CA VAL A 59 12.59 9.79 -10.39
C VAL A 59 12.54 8.31 -9.98
N ALA A 60 11.47 7.85 -9.33
CA ALA A 60 11.32 6.46 -8.91
C ALA A 60 11.31 5.50 -10.11
N ARG A 61 10.65 5.86 -11.21
CA ARG A 61 10.65 5.07 -12.44
C ARG A 61 12.05 4.91 -13.01
N ARG A 62 12.79 6.03 -13.11
CA ARG A 62 14.16 6.03 -13.62
C ARG A 62 15.09 5.20 -12.74
N LEU A 63 15.04 5.41 -11.42
CA LEU A 63 15.81 4.63 -10.44
C LEU A 63 15.47 3.14 -10.51
N ALA A 64 14.18 2.80 -10.65
CA ALA A 64 13.76 1.41 -10.79
C ALA A 64 14.39 0.73 -12.02
N HIS A 65 14.44 1.41 -13.16
CA HIS A 65 15.11 0.90 -14.33
C HIS A 65 16.64 0.80 -14.15
N GLU A 66 17.25 1.83 -13.59
CA GLU A 66 18.70 1.86 -13.35
C GLU A 66 19.16 0.80 -12.32
N ILE A 67 18.32 0.45 -11.34
CA ILE A 67 18.61 -0.63 -10.38
C ILE A 67 18.35 -2.01 -11.00
N LYS A 68 17.31 -2.19 -11.81
CA LYS A 68 17.03 -3.48 -12.47
C LYS A 68 18.10 -3.89 -13.47
N ASN A 69 18.69 -2.93 -14.17
CA ASN A 69 19.68 -3.17 -15.21
C ASN A 69 20.89 -4.01 -14.72
N PRO A 70 21.54 -3.71 -13.58
CA PRO A 70 22.63 -4.54 -13.06
C PRO A 70 22.15 -5.85 -12.42
N LEU A 71 20.92 -5.95 -11.94
CA LEU A 71 20.41 -7.14 -11.26
C LEU A 71 20.25 -8.33 -12.21
N THR A 72 19.80 -8.08 -13.44
CA THR A 72 19.63 -9.16 -14.43
C THR A 72 20.94 -9.85 -14.80
N PRO A 73 22.04 -9.14 -15.16
CA PRO A 73 23.32 -9.81 -15.43
C PRO A 73 23.94 -10.48 -14.20
N ILE A 74 23.69 -9.98 -12.98
CA ILE A 74 24.13 -10.64 -11.74
C ILE A 74 23.46 -12.01 -11.61
N GLN A 75 22.13 -12.06 -11.77
CA GLN A 75 21.37 -13.31 -11.73
C GLN A 75 21.85 -14.31 -12.77
N LEU A 76 21.92 -13.86 -14.05
CA LEU A 76 22.38 -14.71 -15.15
C LEU A 76 23.80 -15.22 -14.95
N SER A 77 24.69 -14.42 -14.34
CA SER A 77 26.06 -14.85 -14.03
C SER A 77 26.09 -15.92 -12.96
N ALA A 78 25.27 -15.79 -11.91
CA ALA A 78 25.14 -16.79 -10.85
C ALA A 78 24.58 -18.12 -11.40
N GLU A 79 23.49 -18.06 -12.15
CA GLU A 79 22.89 -19.24 -12.79
C GLU A 79 23.84 -19.91 -13.79
N ARG A 80 24.63 -19.14 -14.56
CA ARG A 80 25.66 -19.66 -15.45
C ARG A 80 26.78 -20.36 -14.72
N LEU A 81 27.21 -19.85 -13.56
CA LEU A 81 28.21 -20.51 -12.70
C LEU A 81 27.71 -21.87 -12.23
N GLU A 82 26.46 -21.92 -11.73
CA GLU A 82 25.85 -23.17 -11.30
C GLU A 82 25.76 -24.18 -12.45
N MET A 83 25.22 -23.77 -13.60
CA MET A 83 25.09 -24.63 -14.77
C MET A 83 26.44 -25.18 -15.27
N LYS A 84 27.51 -24.35 -15.23
CA LYS A 84 28.82 -24.77 -15.73
C LYS A 84 29.61 -25.63 -14.77
N LEU A 85 29.42 -25.45 -13.46
CA LEU A 85 30.21 -26.13 -12.40
C LEU A 85 29.45 -27.29 -11.77
N SER A 86 28.15 -27.39 -11.94
CA SER A 86 27.31 -28.49 -11.45
C SER A 86 27.83 -29.83 -11.95
N GLY A 87 28.02 -30.77 -11.02
CA GLY A 87 28.58 -32.11 -11.30
C GLY A 87 30.05 -32.14 -11.64
N LYS A 88 30.80 -31.03 -11.51
CA LYS A 88 32.25 -30.95 -11.76
C LYS A 88 33.08 -30.69 -10.50
N LEU A 89 32.39 -30.44 -9.39
CA LEU A 89 33.03 -30.17 -8.09
C LEU A 89 32.82 -31.37 -7.15
N PRO A 90 33.73 -31.60 -6.19
CA PRO A 90 33.48 -32.53 -5.09
C PRO A 90 32.20 -32.13 -4.32
N ASP A 91 31.58 -33.12 -3.63
CA ASP A 91 30.27 -32.92 -2.96
C ASP A 91 30.20 -31.71 -1.99
N PRO A 92 31.23 -31.46 -1.13
CA PRO A 92 31.19 -30.30 -0.24
C PRO A 92 31.20 -28.98 -0.99
N GLU A 93 32.03 -28.84 -2.03
CA GLU A 93 32.13 -27.63 -2.85
C GLU A 93 30.86 -27.45 -3.73
N GLN A 94 30.29 -28.55 -4.20
CA GLN A 94 29.03 -28.54 -4.95
C GLN A 94 27.88 -27.97 -4.08
N ALA A 95 27.78 -28.39 -2.82
CA ALA A 95 26.81 -27.89 -1.87
C ALA A 95 27.00 -26.39 -1.58
N ILE A 96 28.25 -25.93 -1.45
CA ILE A 96 28.58 -24.50 -1.28
C ILE A 96 28.16 -23.71 -2.50
N LEU A 97 28.47 -24.18 -3.71
CA LEU A 97 28.07 -23.52 -4.96
C LEU A 97 26.56 -23.36 -5.04
N ALA A 98 25.80 -24.45 -4.89
CA ALA A 98 24.34 -24.42 -4.98
C ALA A 98 23.72 -23.48 -3.95
N LYS A 99 24.19 -23.52 -2.69
CA LYS A 99 23.71 -22.62 -1.64
C LYS A 99 24.03 -21.16 -1.95
N SER A 100 25.23 -20.87 -2.45
CA SER A 100 25.67 -19.51 -2.77
C SER A 100 24.89 -18.92 -3.94
N VAL A 101 24.71 -19.68 -5.01
CA VAL A 101 23.93 -19.27 -6.19
C VAL A 101 22.48 -19.03 -5.79
N LYS A 102 21.88 -19.99 -5.06
CA LYS A 102 20.52 -19.81 -4.54
C LYS A 102 20.39 -18.53 -3.71
N THR A 103 21.34 -18.25 -2.83
CA THR A 103 21.32 -17.03 -2.02
C THR A 103 21.39 -15.78 -2.90
N ILE A 104 22.26 -15.76 -3.92
CA ILE A 104 22.38 -14.61 -4.86
C ILE A 104 21.06 -14.41 -5.61
N VAL A 105 20.48 -15.47 -6.18
CA VAL A 105 19.22 -15.40 -6.93
C VAL A 105 18.09 -14.92 -6.04
N ASP A 106 17.95 -15.49 -4.83
CA ASP A 106 16.92 -15.08 -3.85
C ASP A 106 17.04 -13.58 -3.48
N GLN A 107 18.28 -13.07 -3.32
CA GLN A 107 18.52 -11.65 -3.01
C GLN A 107 18.22 -10.74 -4.22
N VAL A 108 18.60 -11.14 -5.42
CA VAL A 108 18.30 -10.39 -6.64
C VAL A 108 16.79 -10.27 -6.85
N ASP A 109 16.05 -11.35 -6.63
CA ASP A 109 14.60 -11.35 -6.76
C ASP A 109 13.92 -10.51 -5.66
N ALA A 110 14.46 -10.53 -4.44
CA ALA A 110 14.00 -9.65 -3.37
C ALA A 110 14.20 -8.16 -3.72
N MET A 111 15.37 -7.80 -4.27
CA MET A 111 15.64 -6.44 -4.73
C MET A 111 14.74 -6.02 -5.89
N LYS A 112 14.50 -6.90 -6.87
CA LYS A 112 13.57 -6.64 -7.97
C LYS A 112 12.15 -6.35 -7.46
N ARG A 113 11.66 -7.13 -6.48
CA ARG A 113 10.34 -6.90 -5.85
C ARG A 113 10.30 -5.53 -5.15
N LEU A 114 11.29 -5.22 -4.31
CA LEU A 114 11.38 -3.95 -3.59
C LEU A 114 11.37 -2.75 -4.55
N VAL A 115 12.14 -2.82 -5.63
CA VAL A 115 12.22 -1.78 -6.65
C VAL A 115 10.88 -1.61 -7.39
N ASN A 116 10.18 -2.71 -7.68
CA ASN A 116 8.86 -2.64 -8.30
C ASN A 116 7.83 -1.98 -7.37
N GLU A 117 7.76 -2.42 -6.11
CA GLU A 117 6.84 -1.87 -5.12
C GLU A 117 7.12 -0.38 -4.86
N PHE A 118 8.40 0.02 -4.79
CA PHE A 118 8.79 1.42 -4.67
C PHE A 118 8.30 2.25 -5.87
N ARG A 119 8.52 1.76 -7.10
CA ARG A 119 8.02 2.41 -8.32
C ARG A 119 6.50 2.57 -8.29
N ASP A 120 5.78 1.50 -7.90
CA ASP A 120 4.33 1.48 -7.90
C ASP A 120 3.76 2.40 -6.81
N TYR A 121 4.39 2.45 -5.63
CA TYR A 121 4.06 3.41 -4.57
C TYR A 121 4.27 4.87 -5.01
N ALA A 122 5.41 5.16 -5.65
CA ALA A 122 5.73 6.52 -6.09
C ALA A 122 4.87 6.98 -7.28
N ARG A 123 4.33 6.06 -8.07
CA ARG A 123 3.58 6.33 -9.30
C ARG A 123 2.07 6.27 -9.14
N LEU A 124 1.55 5.99 -7.94
CA LEU A 124 0.09 5.94 -7.77
C LEU A 124 -0.55 7.22 -8.35
N PRO A 125 -1.29 7.13 -9.47
CA PRO A 125 -1.98 8.28 -10.06
C PRO A 125 -3.11 8.71 -9.12
N ALA A 126 -3.64 9.91 -9.31
CA ALA A 126 -4.87 10.31 -8.64
C ALA A 126 -6.00 9.34 -8.98
N ALA A 127 -6.84 9.01 -8.00
CA ALA A 127 -7.93 8.06 -8.20
C ALA A 127 -9.01 8.62 -9.15
N GLU A 128 -9.41 7.84 -10.14
CA GLU A 128 -10.56 8.14 -11.00
C GLU A 128 -11.80 7.47 -10.40
N LEU A 129 -12.53 8.23 -9.56
CA LEU A 129 -13.66 7.70 -8.80
C LEU A 129 -14.89 7.53 -9.69
N HIS A 130 -15.40 6.31 -9.77
CA HIS A 130 -16.64 5.94 -10.45
C HIS A 130 -17.53 5.12 -9.52
N ALA A 131 -18.83 5.05 -9.84
CA ALA A 131 -19.74 4.16 -9.13
C ALA A 131 -19.26 2.70 -9.25
N LEU A 132 -19.01 2.03 -8.13
CA LEU A 132 -18.39 0.73 -8.06
C LEU A 132 -19.13 -0.21 -7.10
N ASP A 133 -19.39 -1.43 -7.56
CA ASP A 133 -19.81 -2.54 -6.70
C ASP A 133 -18.59 -3.19 -6.06
N LEU A 134 -18.39 -2.92 -4.75
CA LEU A 134 -17.26 -3.46 -4.01
C LEU A 134 -17.31 -4.98 -3.86
N ASN A 135 -18.50 -5.58 -3.76
CA ASN A 135 -18.66 -7.02 -3.66
C ASN A 135 -18.24 -7.72 -4.95
N ALA A 136 -18.65 -7.19 -6.10
CA ALA A 136 -18.23 -7.71 -7.40
C ALA A 136 -16.71 -7.63 -7.58
N LEU A 137 -16.10 -6.48 -7.21
CA LEU A 137 -14.64 -6.32 -7.27
C LEU A 137 -13.91 -7.32 -6.39
N VAL A 138 -14.37 -7.53 -5.16
CA VAL A 138 -13.76 -8.52 -4.23
C VAL A 138 -13.89 -9.93 -4.81
N ALA A 139 -15.06 -10.30 -5.33
CA ALA A 139 -15.27 -11.60 -5.96
C ALA A 139 -14.31 -11.83 -7.14
N ASP A 140 -14.15 -10.84 -8.02
CA ASP A 140 -13.22 -10.89 -9.16
C ASP A 140 -11.76 -11.15 -8.69
N VAL A 141 -11.32 -10.45 -7.64
CA VAL A 141 -9.96 -10.65 -7.10
C VAL A 141 -9.83 -12.06 -6.54
N LEU A 142 -10.83 -12.55 -5.81
CA LEU A 142 -10.78 -13.87 -5.19
C LEU A 142 -10.74 -15.01 -6.23
N HIS A 143 -11.32 -14.84 -7.41
CA HIS A 143 -11.15 -15.80 -8.49
C HIS A 143 -9.69 -16.02 -8.88
N LEU A 144 -8.83 -15.01 -8.74
CA LEU A 144 -7.39 -15.13 -8.98
C LEU A 144 -6.66 -15.85 -7.82
N TYR A 145 -7.21 -15.79 -6.60
CA TYR A 145 -6.67 -16.45 -5.40
C TYR A 145 -7.20 -17.85 -5.17
N GLY A 146 -8.28 -18.24 -5.84
CA GLY A 146 -8.93 -19.58 -5.74
C GLY A 146 -8.23 -20.68 -6.51
N ALA A 147 -7.02 -20.45 -7.06
CA ALA A 147 -6.25 -21.50 -7.70
C ALA A 147 -5.82 -22.55 -6.67
N GLU A 148 -5.88 -23.82 -7.03
CA GLU A 148 -5.69 -25.06 -6.24
C GLU A 148 -4.34 -25.16 -5.47
N ASN A 149 -3.49 -24.12 -5.49
CA ASN A 149 -2.14 -24.10 -4.91
C ASN A 149 -1.94 -23.06 -3.80
N ALA A 150 -3.00 -22.42 -3.29
CA ALA A 150 -2.83 -21.45 -2.20
C ALA A 150 -2.50 -22.19 -0.89
N THR A 151 -1.32 -21.88 -0.29
CA THR A 151 -0.88 -22.45 1.00
C THR A 151 -1.78 -22.04 2.15
N VAL A 152 -2.45 -20.90 2.04
CA VAL A 152 -3.42 -20.37 3.01
C VAL A 152 -4.74 -20.07 2.29
N PRO A 153 -5.83 -20.76 2.63
CA PRO A 153 -7.13 -20.53 2.01
C PRO A 153 -7.71 -19.17 2.38
N VAL A 154 -8.56 -18.64 1.49
CA VAL A 154 -9.27 -17.37 1.73
C VAL A 154 -10.77 -17.65 1.75
N GLU A 155 -11.45 -17.20 2.82
CA GLU A 155 -12.91 -17.25 2.96
C GLU A 155 -13.49 -15.85 2.80
N ALA A 156 -14.60 -15.74 2.04
CA ALA A 156 -15.27 -14.46 1.80
C ALA A 156 -16.69 -14.45 2.40
N GLU A 157 -17.01 -13.37 3.12
CA GLU A 157 -18.33 -13.07 3.63
C GLU A 157 -18.78 -11.71 3.09
N LEU A 158 -19.52 -11.69 1.98
CA LEU A 158 -19.94 -10.45 1.31
C LEU A 158 -21.41 -10.13 1.66
N ASP A 159 -21.65 -8.98 2.29
CA ASP A 159 -23.00 -8.50 2.62
C ASP A 159 -23.70 -7.98 1.37
N PRO A 160 -24.79 -8.65 0.89
CA PRO A 160 -25.49 -8.25 -0.33
C PRO A 160 -26.20 -6.89 -0.23
N ARG A 161 -26.31 -6.33 0.99
CA ARG A 161 -26.94 -5.01 1.22
C ARG A 161 -25.97 -3.85 1.03
N CYS A 162 -24.69 -4.12 0.76
CA CYS A 162 -23.70 -3.07 0.52
C CYS A 162 -24.11 -2.22 -0.69
N PRO A 163 -24.33 -0.91 -0.52
CA PRO A 163 -24.54 -0.01 -1.65
C PRO A 163 -23.24 0.16 -2.45
N TRP A 164 -23.36 0.66 -3.64
CA TRP A 164 -22.23 1.07 -4.47
C TRP A 164 -21.45 2.19 -3.76
N ILE A 165 -20.16 2.25 -4.04
CA ILE A 165 -19.24 3.26 -3.51
C ILE A 165 -18.62 4.06 -4.67
N ALA A 166 -18.13 5.26 -4.39
CA ALA A 166 -17.26 5.98 -5.32
C ALA A 166 -15.85 5.39 -5.21
N GLY A 167 -15.35 4.78 -6.28
CA GLY A 167 -14.04 4.11 -6.22
C GLY A 167 -13.39 3.90 -7.57
N ASP A 168 -12.06 3.84 -7.56
CA ASP A 168 -11.22 3.41 -8.67
C ASP A 168 -10.99 1.89 -8.58
N ALA A 169 -11.53 1.17 -9.57
CA ALA A 169 -11.49 -0.29 -9.57
C ALA A 169 -10.06 -0.86 -9.59
N GLN A 170 -9.13 -0.20 -10.26
CA GLN A 170 -7.74 -0.67 -10.36
C GLN A 170 -7.01 -0.48 -9.02
N GLN A 171 -7.17 0.67 -8.39
CA GLN A 171 -6.56 0.96 -7.10
C GLN A 171 -7.16 0.09 -5.99
N LEU A 172 -8.48 -0.11 -5.97
CA LEU A 172 -9.13 -0.96 -4.97
C LEU A 172 -8.80 -2.46 -5.15
N ARG A 173 -8.59 -2.95 -6.39
CA ARG A 173 -8.01 -4.29 -6.62
C ARG A 173 -6.63 -4.41 -5.97
N GLN A 174 -5.80 -3.39 -6.11
CA GLN A 174 -4.47 -3.36 -5.47
C GLN A 174 -4.56 -3.37 -3.94
N VAL A 175 -5.52 -2.64 -3.36
CA VAL A 175 -5.80 -2.69 -1.91
C VAL A 175 -6.13 -4.12 -1.47
N VAL A 176 -7.10 -4.77 -2.12
CA VAL A 176 -7.52 -6.14 -1.78
C VAL A 176 -6.34 -7.10 -1.91
N HIS A 177 -5.58 -7.01 -3.01
CA HIS A 177 -4.38 -7.83 -3.23
C HIS A 177 -3.35 -7.67 -2.11
N ASN A 178 -2.97 -6.41 -1.78
CA ASN A 178 -1.98 -6.13 -0.75
C ASN A 178 -2.42 -6.62 0.64
N LEU A 179 -3.71 -6.49 0.96
CA LEU A 179 -4.24 -6.95 2.25
C LEU A 179 -4.27 -8.48 2.32
N LEU A 180 -4.73 -9.17 1.27
CA LEU A 180 -4.76 -10.63 1.22
C LEU A 180 -3.35 -11.21 1.28
N GLN A 181 -2.41 -10.69 0.50
CA GLN A 181 -1.01 -11.12 0.51
C GLN A 181 -0.38 -10.95 1.91
N ASN A 182 -0.61 -9.79 2.55
CA ASN A 182 -0.11 -9.55 3.89
C ASN A 182 -0.70 -10.52 4.92
N ALA A 183 -1.98 -10.83 4.82
CA ALA A 183 -2.69 -11.73 5.71
C ALA A 183 -2.24 -13.19 5.52
N GLN A 184 -2.06 -13.65 4.27
CA GLN A 184 -1.55 -14.98 3.96
C GLN A 184 -0.13 -15.17 4.48
N ASP A 185 0.78 -14.22 4.18
CA ASP A 185 2.17 -14.25 4.68
C ASP A 185 2.23 -14.31 6.21
N SER A 186 1.40 -13.50 6.90
CA SER A 186 1.35 -13.46 8.36
C SER A 186 0.88 -14.80 8.94
N THR A 187 -0.16 -15.38 8.36
CA THR A 187 -0.71 -16.68 8.76
C THR A 187 0.29 -17.81 8.51
N GLU A 188 0.98 -17.81 7.37
CA GLU A 188 1.99 -18.82 7.02
C GLU A 188 3.19 -18.75 7.95
N GLN A 189 3.69 -17.55 8.27
CA GLN A 189 4.82 -17.35 9.18
C GLN A 189 4.52 -17.84 10.61
N ALA A 190 3.33 -17.53 11.14
CA ALA A 190 2.93 -17.98 12.48
C ALA A 190 2.83 -19.51 12.58
N ARG A 191 2.73 -20.17 11.47
CA ARG A 191 2.50 -21.60 11.34
C ARG A 191 3.75 -22.43 11.09
N ALA A 192 4.88 -21.81 10.81
CA ALA A 192 6.13 -22.52 10.54
C ALA A 192 6.46 -23.51 11.68
N GLY A 193 6.12 -24.80 11.48
CA GLY A 193 6.34 -25.88 12.45
C GLY A 193 5.08 -26.41 13.16
N ALA A 194 3.87 -25.92 12.89
CA ALA A 194 2.64 -26.47 13.47
C ALA A 194 2.04 -27.57 12.59
N LEU A 195 1.52 -28.63 13.23
CA LEU A 195 0.84 -29.77 12.58
C LEU A 195 -0.66 -29.56 12.35
N GLU A 196 -1.22 -28.43 12.81
CA GLU A 196 -2.65 -28.14 12.74
C GLU A 196 -3.08 -27.56 11.38
N PRO A 197 -4.39 -27.71 10.98
CA PRO A 197 -4.91 -27.13 9.74
C PRO A 197 -4.73 -25.61 9.71
N VAL A 198 -4.44 -25.03 8.54
CA VAL A 198 -4.30 -23.58 8.38
C VAL A 198 -5.64 -22.89 8.57
N PRO A 199 -5.79 -21.97 9.53
CA PRO A 199 -6.98 -21.14 9.57
C PRO A 199 -7.01 -20.27 8.30
N PRO A 200 -8.19 -20.08 7.69
CA PRO A 200 -8.30 -19.25 6.51
C PRO A 200 -8.08 -17.77 6.84
N VAL A 201 -7.55 -17.03 5.86
CA VAL A 201 -7.67 -15.57 5.82
C VAL A 201 -9.14 -15.25 5.52
N ARG A 202 -9.73 -14.31 6.23
CA ARG A 202 -11.11 -13.89 6.01
C ARG A 202 -11.16 -12.50 5.40
N ILE A 203 -11.91 -12.36 4.32
CA ILE A 203 -12.30 -11.08 3.75
C ILE A 203 -13.81 -10.91 3.86
N SER A 204 -14.26 -9.76 4.33
CA SER A 204 -15.69 -9.50 4.47
C SER A 204 -16.05 -8.07 4.08
N THR A 205 -17.27 -7.90 3.57
CA THR A 205 -17.89 -6.60 3.39
C THR A 205 -19.11 -6.51 4.32
N ARG A 206 -19.39 -5.31 4.84
CA ARG A 206 -20.57 -5.05 5.68
C ARG A 206 -21.09 -3.65 5.45
N TRP A 207 -22.41 -3.54 5.33
CA TRP A 207 -23.10 -2.26 5.37
C TRP A 207 -23.46 -1.88 6.81
N SER A 208 -23.09 -0.68 7.23
CA SER A 208 -23.46 -0.13 8.52
C SER A 208 -24.44 1.03 8.32
N GLU A 209 -25.71 0.81 8.67
CA GLU A 209 -26.77 1.83 8.59
C GLU A 209 -26.51 3.02 9.53
N SER A 210 -25.95 2.74 10.73
CA SER A 210 -25.68 3.76 11.74
C SER A 210 -24.59 4.73 11.32
N SER A 211 -23.50 4.23 10.70
CA SER A 211 -22.42 5.07 10.22
C SER A 211 -22.56 5.48 8.75
N ARG A 212 -23.55 4.88 8.02
CA ARG A 212 -23.74 5.02 6.57
C ARG A 212 -22.44 4.80 5.79
N ARG A 213 -21.76 3.68 6.09
CA ARG A 213 -20.50 3.31 5.42
C ARG A 213 -20.47 1.83 5.06
N VAL A 214 -19.85 1.54 3.92
CA VAL A 214 -19.48 0.19 3.51
C VAL A 214 -18.12 -0.13 4.09
N ARG A 215 -18.01 -1.19 4.87
CA ARG A 215 -16.75 -1.62 5.49
C ARG A 215 -16.23 -2.88 4.78
N LEU A 216 -15.00 -2.80 4.27
CA LEU A 216 -14.20 -3.93 3.82
C LEU A 216 -13.24 -4.32 4.96
N THR A 217 -13.18 -5.58 5.31
CA THR A 217 -12.30 -6.08 6.38
C THR A 217 -11.54 -7.31 5.89
N VAL A 218 -10.23 -7.32 6.10
CA VAL A 218 -9.38 -8.50 5.91
C VAL A 218 -8.77 -8.86 7.26
N SER A 219 -8.88 -10.12 7.66
CA SER A 219 -8.34 -10.62 8.93
C SER A 219 -7.54 -11.90 8.72
N ASP A 220 -6.43 -11.99 9.45
CA ASP A 220 -5.51 -13.13 9.46
C ASP A 220 -5.52 -13.86 10.81
N SER A 221 -4.81 -14.98 10.84
CA SER A 221 -4.56 -15.79 12.04
C SER A 221 -3.07 -15.87 12.36
N GLY A 222 -2.34 -14.81 12.02
CA GLY A 222 -0.91 -14.67 12.30
C GLY A 222 -0.58 -14.22 13.72
N GLY A 223 0.64 -13.76 13.92
CA GLY A 223 1.13 -13.27 15.21
C GLY A 223 0.62 -11.87 15.60
N GLY A 224 -0.13 -11.18 14.73
CA GLY A 224 -0.53 -9.79 14.92
C GLY A 224 0.63 -8.81 14.76
N PHE A 225 0.38 -7.56 15.16
CA PHE A 225 1.37 -6.49 15.12
C PHE A 225 1.87 -6.15 16.53
N PRO A 226 3.19 -6.01 16.75
CA PRO A 226 3.71 -5.43 17.97
C PRO A 226 3.14 -4.01 18.21
N SER A 227 2.92 -3.63 19.47
CA SER A 227 2.28 -2.35 19.82
C SER A 227 3.02 -1.12 19.25
N HIS A 228 4.35 -1.17 19.20
CA HIS A 228 5.17 -0.10 18.63
C HIS A 228 5.05 0.02 17.10
N ILE A 229 4.61 -1.05 16.41
CA ILE A 229 4.37 -1.06 14.96
C ILE A 229 2.95 -0.60 14.63
N LEU A 230 1.95 -0.93 15.47
CA LEU A 230 0.55 -0.56 15.21
C LEU A 230 0.36 0.93 14.89
N GLN A 231 1.07 1.81 15.59
CA GLN A 231 0.98 3.25 15.38
C GLN A 231 1.65 3.73 14.08
N ARG A 232 2.61 2.95 13.57
CA ARG A 232 3.45 3.30 12.43
C ARG A 232 3.28 2.37 11.23
N ALA A 233 2.34 1.42 11.31
CA ALA A 233 2.18 0.36 10.32
C ALA A 233 1.88 0.86 8.88
N PHE A 234 1.36 2.08 8.77
CA PHE A 234 1.07 2.72 7.48
C PHE A 234 2.22 3.63 6.98
N GLU A 235 3.28 3.82 7.77
CA GLU A 235 4.46 4.53 7.31
C GLU A 235 5.25 3.67 6.31
N PRO A 236 5.78 4.26 5.23
CA PRO A 236 6.64 3.55 4.29
C PRO A 236 7.85 2.90 4.99
N TYR A 237 8.24 1.72 4.53
CA TYR A 237 9.39 0.95 5.03
C TYR A 237 9.26 0.41 6.46
N VAL A 238 8.11 0.52 7.08
CA VAL A 238 7.82 -0.11 8.38
C VAL A 238 7.33 -1.53 8.15
N THR A 239 8.07 -2.51 8.65
CA THR A 239 7.75 -3.94 8.50
C THR A 239 8.30 -4.77 9.64
N THR A 240 7.61 -5.85 9.99
CA THR A 240 8.07 -6.90 10.90
C THR A 240 8.63 -8.11 10.16
N LYS A 241 8.42 -8.17 8.83
CA LYS A 241 8.81 -9.31 8.00
C LYS A 241 10.27 -9.19 7.56
N PRO A 242 11.13 -10.23 7.71
CA PRO A 242 12.54 -10.18 7.29
C PRO A 242 12.73 -9.89 5.79
N ARG A 243 11.77 -10.25 4.96
CA ARG A 243 11.77 -10.05 3.50
C ARG A 243 10.69 -9.07 3.04
N GLY A 244 10.03 -8.39 3.97
CA GLY A 244 8.98 -7.41 3.67
C GLY A 244 9.59 -6.06 3.30
N THR A 245 9.02 -5.38 2.33
CA THR A 245 9.45 -4.04 1.90
C THR A 245 8.90 -2.93 2.80
N GLY A 246 7.81 -3.21 3.51
CA GLY A 246 7.09 -2.21 4.31
C GLY A 246 6.31 -1.19 3.47
N LEU A 247 6.08 -1.46 2.19
CA LEU A 247 5.34 -0.55 1.29
C LEU A 247 3.88 -0.95 1.11
N GLY A 248 3.51 -2.22 1.32
CA GLY A 248 2.16 -2.70 1.05
C GLY A 248 1.06 -1.95 1.81
N LEU A 249 1.22 -1.76 3.13
CA LEU A 249 0.25 -1.00 3.94
C LEU A 249 0.31 0.52 3.68
N ALA A 250 1.48 1.06 3.31
CA ALA A 250 1.60 2.46 2.91
C ALA A 250 0.85 2.75 1.59
N VAL A 251 0.90 1.80 0.62
CA VAL A 251 0.08 1.85 -0.60
C VAL A 251 -1.41 1.82 -0.25
N VAL A 252 -1.83 0.90 0.62
CA VAL A 252 -3.23 0.79 1.06
C VAL A 252 -3.71 2.10 1.71
N LYS A 253 -2.88 2.69 2.58
CA LYS A 253 -3.20 3.99 3.23
C LYS A 253 -3.35 5.10 2.20
N LYS A 254 -2.43 5.22 1.25
CA LYS A 254 -2.48 6.25 0.21
C LYS A 254 -3.75 6.11 -0.64
N ILE A 255 -4.08 4.89 -1.07
CA ILE A 255 -5.30 4.62 -1.83
C ILE A 255 -6.54 4.92 -0.98
N ALA A 256 -6.55 4.53 0.30
CA ALA A 256 -7.67 4.85 1.20
C ALA A 256 -7.90 6.37 1.31
N ASP A 257 -6.83 7.15 1.44
CA ASP A 257 -6.93 8.62 1.51
C ASP A 257 -7.48 9.22 0.22
N GLU A 258 -7.04 8.76 -0.95
CA GLU A 258 -7.55 9.18 -2.26
C GLU A 258 -9.05 8.87 -2.45
N HIS A 259 -9.54 7.81 -1.78
CA HIS A 259 -10.96 7.42 -1.79
C HIS A 259 -11.77 8.03 -0.63
N GLY A 260 -11.21 8.90 0.21
CA GLY A 260 -11.87 9.42 1.41
C GLY A 260 -12.29 8.30 2.39
N ALA A 261 -11.65 7.15 2.31
CA ALA A 261 -11.93 6.00 3.14
C ALA A 261 -11.20 6.11 4.48
N ARG A 262 -11.86 5.65 5.56
CA ARG A 262 -11.21 5.49 6.87
C ARG A 262 -10.55 4.14 6.92
N ILE A 263 -9.30 4.10 7.34
CA ILE A 263 -8.56 2.85 7.54
C ILE A 263 -8.28 2.63 9.02
N GLU A 264 -8.48 1.40 9.47
CA GLU A 264 -8.24 0.97 10.85
C GLU A 264 -7.42 -0.32 10.83
N LEU A 265 -6.43 -0.42 11.71
CA LEU A 265 -5.63 -1.60 11.96
C LEU A 265 -5.74 -1.98 13.43
N SER A 266 -6.01 -3.24 13.71
CA SER A 266 -6.08 -3.77 15.08
C SER A 266 -5.60 -5.21 15.15
N ASN A 267 -5.14 -5.62 16.32
CA ASN A 267 -4.92 -7.03 16.62
C ASN A 267 -6.24 -7.69 17.02
N ARG A 268 -6.42 -8.93 16.61
CA ARG A 268 -7.50 -9.80 17.07
C ARG A 268 -7.01 -10.51 18.32
N THR A 269 -7.75 -10.37 19.41
CA THR A 269 -7.42 -10.99 20.70
C THR A 269 -8.51 -11.97 21.12
N GLU A 270 -8.10 -13.08 21.66
CA GLU A 270 -8.97 -14.08 22.29
C GLU A 270 -8.35 -14.47 23.63
N ASN A 271 -9.09 -14.28 24.72
CA ASN A 271 -8.60 -14.50 26.09
C ASN A 271 -7.27 -13.78 26.37
N ASP A 272 -7.17 -12.50 26.00
CA ASP A 272 -5.98 -11.63 26.12
C ASP A 272 -4.73 -12.11 25.31
N VAL A 273 -4.90 -13.11 24.46
CA VAL A 273 -3.84 -13.58 23.55
C VAL A 273 -4.11 -13.06 22.13
N VAL A 274 -3.10 -12.48 21.49
CA VAL A 274 -3.19 -12.08 20.09
C VAL A 274 -3.30 -13.32 19.20
N ARG A 275 -4.33 -13.37 18.37
CA ARG A 275 -4.66 -14.48 17.46
C ARG A 275 -4.63 -14.06 16.00
N GLY A 276 -4.08 -12.90 15.68
CA GLY A 276 -3.98 -12.38 14.35
C GLY A 276 -4.17 -10.87 14.30
N ALA A 277 -4.24 -10.35 13.10
CA ALA A 277 -4.51 -8.95 12.83
C ALA A 277 -5.75 -8.76 11.95
N GLN A 278 -6.23 -7.54 11.92
CA GLN A 278 -7.37 -7.12 11.12
C GLN A 278 -7.11 -5.73 10.56
N VAL A 279 -7.32 -5.56 9.26
CA VAL A 279 -7.32 -4.26 8.59
C VAL A 279 -8.70 -4.01 8.01
N SER A 280 -9.27 -2.83 8.30
CA SER A 280 -10.60 -2.44 7.82
C SER A 280 -10.53 -1.11 7.07
N LEU A 281 -11.21 -1.03 5.93
CA LEU A 281 -11.46 0.21 5.21
C LEU A 281 -12.96 0.51 5.23
N SER A 282 -13.33 1.77 5.47
CA SER A 282 -14.73 2.19 5.47
C SER A 282 -14.96 3.29 4.44
N PHE A 283 -15.81 3.02 3.46
CA PHE A 283 -16.13 3.89 2.34
C PHE A 283 -17.48 4.59 2.55
N ALA A 284 -17.62 5.81 2.04
CA ALA A 284 -18.94 6.42 1.88
C ALA A 284 -19.68 5.73 0.71
N PRO A 285 -21.00 5.58 0.79
CA PRO A 285 -21.78 5.12 -0.35
C PRO A 285 -21.74 6.17 -1.46
N GLU A 286 -21.85 5.71 -2.70
CA GLU A 286 -22.05 6.61 -3.84
C GLU A 286 -23.32 7.45 -3.58
N PRO A 287 -23.29 8.78 -3.76
CA PRO A 287 -24.51 9.59 -3.66
C PRO A 287 -25.53 9.05 -4.66
N ALA A 288 -26.74 8.77 -4.18
CA ALA A 288 -27.83 8.44 -5.09
C ALA A 288 -27.97 9.59 -6.10
N VAL A 289 -27.75 9.27 -7.39
CA VAL A 289 -28.05 10.25 -8.45
C VAL A 289 -29.51 10.59 -8.29
N ALA A 290 -29.81 11.82 -7.88
CA ALA A 290 -31.17 12.32 -7.81
C ALA A 290 -31.73 12.31 -9.25
N SER A 291 -32.67 11.38 -9.49
CA SER A 291 -33.36 11.19 -10.75
C SER A 291 -34.29 12.37 -10.99
#